data_5ff7ccc0e84308d7424f165025434098
#
_entry.id   5ff7ccc0e84308d7424f165025434098
#
_cell.length_a   1.000
_cell.length_b   1.000
_cell.length_c   1.000
_cell.angle_alpha   90.00
_cell.angle_beta   90.00
_cell.angle_gamma   90.00
#
_symmetry.space_group_name_H-M   'P 1'
#
loop_
_entity.id
_entity.type
_entity.pdbx_description
1 polymer ?
#
loop_
_entity_poly.entity_id
_entity_poly.type
_entity_poly.pdbx_seq_one_letter_code
_entity_poly.pdbx_strand_id
1 'polypeptide(L)'
;LRWLGDNVELPSDVDRIKMHYSGCTADCGQAMTGDIGLQGMRARKDGEMVEALDVGVGGGMGEEAEFTEWVRQRVPADEVPGMIRNIAEAYAALRSEGQTFSDWVAATGHETLVELAEPEEVEGYEDPCLNDAKQSWYPFEDGESPAPTDKNGQPLSADD
;
A
#
# COMPACT_ATOMS: atom_id res chain seq x y z
N LEU A 1 -2.99 -2.44 -6.55
CA LEU A 1 -4.31 -3.01 -6.27
C LEU A 1 -4.93 -3.71 -7.48
N ARG A 2 -4.88 -3.12 -8.70
CA ARG A 2 -5.43 -3.76 -9.91
C ARG A 2 -4.81 -5.13 -10.14
N TRP A 3 -3.48 -5.23 -10.09
CA TRP A 3 -2.77 -6.50 -10.24
C TRP A 3 -3.27 -7.58 -9.25
N LEU A 4 -3.49 -7.23 -7.98
CA LEU A 4 -4.06 -8.14 -6.99
C LEU A 4 -5.46 -8.61 -7.37
N GLY A 5 -6.33 -7.71 -7.83
CA GLY A 5 -7.68 -8.04 -8.28
C GLY A 5 -7.72 -8.99 -9.48
N ASP A 6 -6.70 -8.93 -10.34
CA ASP A 6 -6.60 -9.76 -11.54
C ASP A 6 -5.87 -11.10 -11.30
N ASN A 7 -5.08 -11.21 -10.22
CA ASN A 7 -4.19 -12.36 -9.99
C ASN A 7 -4.42 -13.09 -8.66
N VAL A 8 -5.31 -12.59 -7.79
CA VAL A 8 -5.59 -13.22 -6.49
C VAL A 8 -7.07 -13.56 -6.40
N GLU A 9 -7.37 -14.85 -6.38
CA GLU A 9 -8.72 -15.36 -6.15
C GLU A 9 -8.84 -15.86 -4.71
N LEU A 10 -9.67 -15.19 -3.92
CA LEU A 10 -9.98 -15.63 -2.56
C LEU A 10 -11.34 -16.33 -2.51
N PRO A 11 -11.52 -17.33 -1.65
CA PRO A 11 -12.83 -17.94 -1.43
C PRO A 11 -13.89 -16.91 -1.05
N SER A 12 -15.11 -17.11 -1.51
CA SER A 12 -16.22 -16.15 -1.31
C SER A 12 -16.65 -15.96 0.16
N ASP A 13 -16.23 -16.84 1.03
CA ASP A 13 -16.44 -16.81 2.48
C ASP A 13 -15.29 -16.17 3.25
N VAL A 14 -14.24 -15.72 2.54
CA VAL A 14 -13.17 -14.90 3.13
C VAL A 14 -13.70 -13.49 3.37
N ASP A 15 -13.56 -13.02 4.59
CA ASP A 15 -13.95 -11.66 4.94
C ASP A 15 -13.10 -10.62 4.20
N ARG A 16 -13.66 -9.43 4.02
CA ARG A 16 -13.01 -8.37 3.26
C ARG A 16 -11.76 -7.88 3.98
N ILE A 17 -10.60 -7.97 3.34
CA ILE A 17 -9.34 -7.38 3.80
C ILE A 17 -9.31 -5.90 3.40
N LYS A 18 -9.18 -5.01 4.39
CA LYS A 18 -9.10 -3.56 4.18
C LYS A 18 -7.65 -3.14 4.05
N MET A 19 -7.28 -2.64 2.88
CA MET A 19 -5.94 -2.09 2.64
C MET A 19 -5.96 -0.57 2.68
N HIS A 20 -5.10 0.01 3.54
CA HIS A 20 -4.89 1.44 3.62
C HIS A 20 -3.52 1.80 3.06
N TYR A 21 -3.47 2.81 2.21
CA TYR A 21 -2.24 3.27 1.59
C TYR A 21 -1.98 4.74 1.92
N SER A 22 -0.78 5.03 2.35
CA SER A 22 -0.27 6.39 2.55
C SER A 22 1.00 6.60 1.75
N GLY A 23 1.07 7.63 0.94
CA GLY A 23 2.19 7.90 0.03
C GLY A 23 3.50 8.30 0.74
N CYS A 24 3.46 8.58 2.04
CA CYS A 24 4.64 8.94 2.83
C CYS A 24 4.38 8.75 4.34
N THR A 25 5.42 8.99 5.14
CA THR A 25 5.40 8.85 6.60
C THR A 25 4.48 9.84 7.33
N ALA A 26 3.88 10.82 6.63
CA ALA A 26 2.85 11.69 7.22
C ALA A 26 1.53 10.94 7.50
N ASP A 27 1.37 9.76 6.94
CA ASP A 27 0.28 8.82 7.15
C ASP A 27 -1.14 9.40 6.97
N CYS A 28 -1.30 10.33 6.04
CA CYS A 28 -2.62 10.91 5.71
C CYS A 28 -3.65 9.88 5.22
N GLY A 29 -3.17 8.76 4.66
CA GLY A 29 -4.00 7.63 4.22
C GLY A 29 -4.30 6.62 5.32
N GLN A 30 -3.87 6.89 6.57
CA GLN A 30 -4.13 6.06 7.74
C GLN A 30 -3.68 4.60 7.55
N ALA A 31 -2.48 4.40 6.97
CA ALA A 31 -1.91 3.07 6.76
C ALA A 31 -1.87 2.24 8.04
N MET A 32 -1.64 2.89 9.17
CA MET A 32 -1.54 2.21 10.47
C MET A 32 -2.86 1.65 11.00
N THR A 33 -4.00 1.88 10.34
CA THR A 33 -5.32 1.42 10.81
C THR A 33 -6.03 0.46 9.84
N GLY A 34 -5.36 0.06 8.76
CA GLY A 34 -5.86 -0.95 7.83
C GLY A 34 -5.54 -2.37 8.29
N ASP A 35 -6.32 -3.35 7.85
CA ASP A 35 -5.97 -4.77 8.01
C ASP A 35 -4.57 -5.03 7.41
N ILE A 36 -4.30 -4.43 6.24
CA ILE A 36 -2.97 -4.29 5.65
C ILE A 36 -2.69 -2.79 5.46
N GLY A 37 -1.61 -2.32 6.07
CA GLY A 37 -1.15 -0.95 5.97
C GLY A 37 0.07 -0.83 5.06
N LEU A 38 0.01 0.13 4.12
CA LEU A 38 1.10 0.40 3.17
C LEU A 38 1.54 1.85 3.31
N GLN A 39 2.81 2.08 3.67
CA GLN A 39 3.35 3.43 3.83
C GLN A 39 4.51 3.66 2.86
N GLY A 40 4.40 4.72 2.04
CA GLY A 40 5.38 5.07 1.02
C GLY A 40 6.74 5.42 1.59
N MET A 41 7.77 4.78 1.04
CA MET A 41 9.17 4.90 1.42
C MET A 41 10.06 4.91 0.17
N ARG A 42 11.35 4.90 0.37
CA ARG A 42 12.35 4.68 -0.68
C ARG A 42 13.34 3.62 -0.23
N ALA A 43 13.74 2.77 -1.17
CA ALA A 43 14.76 1.75 -0.97
C ALA A 43 15.85 1.85 -2.04
N ARG A 44 16.91 1.09 -1.85
CA ARG A 44 17.96 0.93 -2.84
C ARG A 44 17.89 -0.49 -3.41
N LYS A 45 17.63 -0.60 -4.73
CA LYS A 45 17.61 -1.87 -5.49
C LYS A 45 18.64 -1.73 -6.61
N ASP A 46 19.57 -2.67 -6.71
CA ASP A 46 20.64 -2.68 -7.73
C ASP A 46 21.47 -1.40 -7.84
N GLY A 47 21.63 -0.68 -6.72
CA GLY A 47 22.39 0.57 -6.66
C GLY A 47 21.56 1.83 -6.95
N GLU A 48 20.35 1.71 -7.42
CA GLU A 48 19.44 2.80 -7.72
C GLU A 48 18.44 3.03 -6.58
N MET A 49 17.93 4.28 -6.47
CA MET A 49 16.87 4.61 -5.54
C MET A 49 15.52 4.35 -6.19
N VAL A 50 14.79 3.38 -5.67
CA VAL A 50 13.46 2.99 -6.14
C VAL A 50 12.38 3.37 -5.14
N GLU A 51 11.14 3.41 -5.60
CA GLU A 51 9.98 3.49 -4.72
C GLU A 51 9.84 2.20 -3.92
N ALA A 52 9.45 2.33 -2.67
CA ALA A 52 9.31 1.23 -1.74
C ALA A 52 8.15 1.49 -0.77
N LEU A 53 7.74 0.44 -0.10
CA LEU A 53 6.68 0.52 0.91
C LEU A 53 7.13 -0.17 2.20
N ASP A 54 6.77 0.42 3.33
CA ASP A 54 6.67 -0.32 4.58
C ASP A 54 5.31 -1.02 4.59
N VAL A 55 5.28 -2.28 4.97
CA VAL A 55 4.08 -3.12 4.98
C VAL A 55 3.81 -3.59 6.39
N GLY A 56 2.63 -3.25 6.89
CA GLY A 56 2.13 -3.67 8.19
C GLY A 56 0.83 -4.45 8.08
N VAL A 57 0.50 -5.21 9.11
CA VAL A 57 -0.72 -6.03 9.18
C VAL A 57 -1.41 -5.89 10.54
N GLY A 58 -2.69 -6.23 10.61
CA GLY A 58 -3.44 -6.34 11.86
C GLY A 58 -3.95 -5.02 12.45
N GLY A 59 -3.91 -3.92 11.68
CA GLY A 59 -4.55 -2.68 12.11
C GLY A 59 -6.08 -2.77 12.12
N GLY A 60 -6.71 -1.88 12.86
CA GLY A 60 -8.16 -1.83 12.96
C GLY A 60 -8.67 -0.49 13.48
N MET A 61 -9.95 -0.26 13.29
CA MET A 61 -10.68 0.91 13.81
C MET A 61 -11.91 0.43 14.58
N GLY A 62 -12.30 1.17 15.61
CA GLY A 62 -13.48 0.88 16.42
C GLY A 62 -13.15 0.62 17.88
N GLU A 63 -13.94 -0.21 18.56
CA GLU A 63 -13.77 -0.49 19.99
C GLU A 63 -12.51 -1.31 20.28
N GLU A 64 -12.06 -2.10 19.31
CA GLU A 64 -10.84 -2.92 19.39
C GLU A 64 -9.76 -2.39 18.42
N ALA A 65 -9.63 -1.06 18.36
CA ALA A 65 -8.69 -0.41 17.46
C ALA A 65 -7.24 -0.71 17.86
N GLU A 66 -6.48 -1.23 16.91
CA GLU A 66 -5.04 -1.45 17.07
C GLU A 66 -4.30 -0.84 15.86
N PHE A 67 -3.01 -0.54 16.06
CA PHE A 67 -2.16 -0.14 14.94
C PHE A 67 -1.56 -1.37 14.28
N THR A 68 -1.31 -1.25 12.95
CA THR A 68 -0.61 -2.28 12.19
C THR A 68 0.75 -2.59 12.82
N GLU A 69 1.11 -3.85 12.83
CA GLU A 69 2.47 -4.31 13.13
C GLU A 69 3.26 -4.39 11.81
N TRP A 70 4.41 -3.70 11.75
CA TRP A 70 5.25 -3.68 10.55
C TRP A 70 5.97 -5.01 10.36
N VAL A 71 5.55 -5.77 9.36
CA VAL A 71 6.15 -7.09 9.03
C VAL A 71 7.33 -6.97 8.08
N ARG A 72 7.34 -5.97 7.21
CA ARG A 72 8.46 -5.66 6.31
C ARG A 72 8.60 -4.16 6.12
N GLN A 73 9.83 -3.70 5.96
CA GLN A 73 10.13 -2.29 5.72
C GLN A 73 10.95 -2.11 4.46
N ARG A 74 10.67 -1.01 3.74
CA ARG A 74 11.38 -0.59 2.53
C ARG A 74 11.41 -1.68 1.45
N VAL A 75 10.29 -2.39 1.30
CA VAL A 75 10.11 -3.37 0.22
C VAL A 75 9.96 -2.63 -1.10
N PRO A 76 10.75 -2.93 -2.15
CA PRO A 76 10.54 -2.37 -3.48
C PRO A 76 9.10 -2.51 -3.94
N ALA A 77 8.56 -1.48 -4.58
CA ALA A 77 7.13 -1.41 -4.90
C ALA A 77 6.66 -2.54 -5.83
N ASP A 78 7.53 -3.04 -6.69
CA ASP A 78 7.30 -4.17 -7.59
C ASP A 78 7.24 -5.54 -6.88
N GLU A 79 7.76 -5.65 -5.67
CA GLU A 79 7.75 -6.87 -4.85
C GLU A 79 6.55 -6.93 -3.88
N VAL A 80 5.91 -5.79 -3.60
CA VAL A 80 4.80 -5.69 -2.65
C VAL A 80 3.55 -6.46 -3.08
N PRO A 81 3.13 -6.48 -4.36
CA PRO A 81 1.95 -7.24 -4.77
C PRO A 81 2.07 -8.74 -4.51
N GLY A 82 3.23 -9.34 -4.78
CA GLY A 82 3.48 -10.76 -4.49
C GLY A 82 3.43 -11.05 -2.99
N MET A 83 4.02 -10.18 -2.19
CA MET A 83 3.97 -10.27 -0.74
C MET A 83 2.54 -10.20 -0.19
N ILE A 84 1.72 -9.26 -0.67
CA ILE A 84 0.31 -9.13 -0.25
C ILE A 84 -0.48 -10.39 -0.67
N ARG A 85 -0.25 -10.92 -1.87
CA ARG A 85 -0.82 -12.18 -2.30
C ARG A 85 -0.50 -13.31 -1.32
N ASN A 86 0.77 -13.48 -0.96
CA ASN A 86 1.21 -14.53 -0.04
C ASN A 86 0.50 -14.45 1.32
N ILE A 87 0.35 -13.23 1.88
CA ILE A 87 -0.39 -12.98 3.12
C ILE A 87 -1.89 -13.33 2.95
N ALA A 88 -2.52 -12.87 1.88
CA ALA A 88 -3.95 -13.08 1.65
C ALA A 88 -4.30 -14.56 1.43
N GLU A 89 -3.48 -15.28 0.66
CA GLU A 89 -3.64 -16.72 0.41
C GLU A 89 -3.39 -17.53 1.70
N ALA A 90 -2.38 -17.17 2.49
CA ALA A 90 -2.12 -17.80 3.78
C ALA A 90 -3.31 -17.61 4.74
N TYR A 91 -3.87 -16.40 4.84
CA TYR A 91 -5.07 -16.13 5.60
C TYR A 91 -6.23 -17.01 5.11
N ALA A 92 -6.50 -17.04 3.82
CA ALA A 92 -7.58 -17.84 3.25
C ALA A 92 -7.43 -19.34 3.56
N ALA A 93 -6.21 -19.87 3.56
CA ALA A 93 -5.92 -21.28 3.79
C ALA A 93 -5.86 -21.68 5.27
N LEU A 94 -5.43 -20.80 6.14
CA LEU A 94 -5.09 -21.12 7.54
C LEU A 94 -6.11 -20.61 8.57
N ARG A 95 -6.99 -19.69 8.19
CA ARG A 95 -8.02 -19.15 9.10
C ARG A 95 -9.00 -20.21 9.55
N SER A 96 -9.54 -20.05 10.74
CA SER A 96 -10.72 -20.78 11.19
C SER A 96 -12.00 -20.23 10.53
N GLU A 97 -13.07 -21.01 10.52
CA GLU A 97 -14.36 -20.57 9.99
C GLU A 97 -14.86 -19.32 10.75
N GLY A 98 -15.16 -18.25 10.01
CA GLY A 98 -15.63 -16.98 10.56
C GLY A 98 -14.55 -16.12 11.23
N GLN A 99 -13.29 -16.53 11.20
CA GLN A 99 -12.18 -15.73 11.75
C GLN A 99 -11.91 -14.53 10.87
N THR A 100 -11.89 -13.33 11.46
CA THR A 100 -11.51 -12.10 10.76
C THR A 100 -10.01 -12.06 10.45
N PHE A 101 -9.59 -11.18 9.53
CA PHE A 101 -8.17 -11.01 9.22
C PHE A 101 -7.37 -10.56 10.46
N SER A 102 -7.88 -9.59 11.22
CA SER A 102 -7.22 -9.09 12.43
C SER A 102 -7.07 -10.17 13.50
N ASP A 103 -8.12 -10.99 13.74
CA ASP A 103 -8.05 -12.11 14.68
C ASP A 103 -7.03 -13.16 14.24
N TRP A 104 -6.95 -13.43 12.93
CA TRP A 104 -5.98 -14.36 12.39
C TRP A 104 -4.55 -13.83 12.54
N VAL A 105 -4.32 -12.55 12.26
CA VAL A 105 -3.01 -11.90 12.48
C VAL A 105 -2.59 -12.02 13.94
N ALA A 106 -3.47 -11.66 14.88
CA ALA A 106 -3.19 -11.75 16.31
C ALA A 106 -2.88 -13.20 16.77
N ALA A 107 -3.55 -14.20 16.19
CA ALA A 107 -3.34 -15.60 16.52
C ALA A 107 -2.08 -16.20 15.88
N THR A 108 -1.66 -15.71 14.72
CA THR A 108 -0.52 -16.24 13.95
C THR A 108 0.82 -15.87 14.58
N GLY A 109 0.94 -14.66 15.11
CA GLY A 109 2.15 -14.15 15.73
C GLY A 109 3.19 -13.60 14.73
N HIS A 110 3.97 -12.63 15.21
CA HIS A 110 4.84 -11.79 14.37
C HIS A 110 5.85 -12.58 13.53
N GLU A 111 6.56 -13.52 14.13
CA GLU A 111 7.62 -14.28 13.41
C GLU A 111 7.05 -15.02 12.19
N THR A 112 5.91 -15.69 12.36
CA THR A 112 5.23 -16.39 11.25
C THR A 112 4.71 -15.42 10.20
N LEU A 113 4.16 -14.26 10.62
CA LEU A 113 3.71 -13.22 9.69
C LEU A 113 4.86 -12.66 8.85
N VAL A 114 6.03 -12.47 9.45
CA VAL A 114 7.24 -12.04 8.72
C VAL A 114 7.69 -13.10 7.70
N GLU A 115 7.59 -14.39 8.03
CA GLU A 115 7.89 -15.47 7.08
C GLU A 115 6.88 -15.52 5.92
N LEU A 116 5.59 -15.36 6.20
CA LEU A 116 4.54 -15.31 5.17
C LEU A 116 4.62 -14.07 4.29
N ALA A 117 5.10 -12.96 4.85
CA ALA A 117 5.30 -11.68 4.17
C ALA A 117 6.65 -11.64 3.41
N GLU A 118 6.99 -12.68 2.69
CA GLU A 118 8.21 -12.69 1.86
C GLU A 118 7.99 -11.84 0.61
N PRO A 119 8.88 -10.87 0.34
CA PRO A 119 8.81 -10.06 -0.87
C PRO A 119 8.97 -10.93 -2.13
N GLU A 120 8.14 -10.69 -3.14
CA GLU A 120 8.17 -11.44 -4.38
C GLU A 120 7.90 -10.51 -5.56
N GLU A 121 8.87 -10.39 -6.45
CA GLU A 121 8.70 -9.65 -7.70
C GLU A 121 7.68 -10.34 -8.60
N VAL A 122 6.73 -9.58 -9.14
CA VAL A 122 5.66 -10.10 -9.97
C VAL A 122 5.73 -9.58 -11.40
N GLU A 123 5.46 -10.45 -12.37
CA GLU A 123 5.37 -10.06 -13.77
C GLU A 123 4.06 -9.28 -14.04
N GLY A 124 4.13 -8.31 -14.95
CA GLY A 124 2.96 -7.52 -15.34
C GLY A 124 2.52 -6.48 -14.31
N TYR A 125 3.33 -6.23 -13.31
CA TYR A 125 3.13 -5.07 -12.44
C TYR A 125 3.52 -3.80 -13.18
N GLU A 126 2.52 -2.97 -13.44
CA GLU A 126 2.75 -1.61 -13.90
C GLU A 126 2.63 -0.69 -12.69
N ASP A 127 3.68 0.09 -12.42
CA ASP A 127 3.64 1.08 -11.35
C ASP A 127 2.61 2.18 -11.69
N PRO A 128 1.44 2.20 -11.05
CA PRO A 128 0.42 3.19 -11.35
C PRO A 128 0.83 4.59 -10.91
N CYS A 129 1.76 4.72 -9.95
CA CYS A 129 2.16 6.02 -9.43
C CYS A 129 2.95 6.85 -10.45
N LEU A 130 3.77 6.19 -11.29
CA LEU A 130 4.55 6.91 -12.30
C LEU A 130 3.73 7.27 -13.55
N ASN A 131 2.75 6.44 -13.92
CA ASN A 131 1.96 6.66 -15.13
C ASN A 131 0.69 7.48 -14.86
N ASP A 132 -0.02 7.23 -13.77
CA ASP A 132 -1.25 7.95 -13.43
C ASP A 132 -0.97 9.35 -12.85
N ALA A 133 0.11 9.53 -12.10
CA ALA A 133 0.47 10.86 -11.59
C ALA A 133 0.78 11.85 -12.73
N LYS A 134 1.31 11.39 -13.85
CA LYS A 134 1.54 12.24 -15.01
C LYS A 134 0.28 12.49 -15.86
N GLN A 135 -0.72 11.62 -15.80
CA GLN A 135 -1.90 11.71 -16.66
C GLN A 135 -3.17 12.18 -15.97
N SER A 136 -3.37 11.89 -14.68
CA SER A 136 -4.66 12.19 -14.03
C SER A 136 -4.66 13.38 -13.08
N TRP A 137 -3.50 13.74 -12.52
CA TRP A 137 -3.40 14.86 -11.55
C TRP A 137 -2.90 16.15 -12.18
N TYR A 138 -2.28 16.08 -13.33
CA TYR A 138 -1.85 17.23 -14.09
C TYR A 138 -2.61 17.27 -15.42
N PRO A 139 -3.68 18.07 -15.53
CA PRO A 139 -4.40 18.25 -16.79
C PRO A 139 -3.59 19.07 -17.83
N PHE A 140 -2.29 19.22 -17.62
CA PHE A 140 -1.39 20.00 -18.43
C PHE A 140 -0.47 19.07 -19.21
N GLU A 141 -0.57 19.14 -20.53
CA GLU A 141 0.38 18.50 -21.43
C GLU A 141 1.79 19.08 -21.20
N ASP A 142 2.78 18.23 -21.29
CA ASP A 142 4.21 18.44 -21.12
C ASP A 142 4.69 19.89 -20.99
N GLY A 143 4.98 20.33 -19.79
CA GLY A 143 5.78 21.51 -19.51
C GLY A 143 5.03 22.78 -19.09
N GLU A 144 3.72 22.82 -19.12
CA GLU A 144 2.94 23.96 -18.65
C GLU A 144 2.34 23.69 -17.25
N SER A 145 3.14 23.87 -16.21
CA SER A 145 2.55 24.09 -14.88
C SER A 145 1.73 25.39 -14.94
N PRO A 146 0.50 25.41 -14.43
CA PRO A 146 -0.22 26.69 -14.31
C PRO A 146 0.63 27.64 -13.47
N ALA A 147 0.74 28.86 -13.92
CA ALA A 147 1.39 29.90 -13.13
C ALA A 147 0.73 29.92 -11.75
N PRO A 148 1.49 30.00 -10.67
CA PRO A 148 0.92 30.13 -9.34
C PRO A 148 -0.04 31.34 -9.31
N THR A 149 -1.19 31.16 -8.71
CA THR A 149 -2.23 32.19 -8.65
C THR A 149 -2.35 32.76 -7.23
N ASP A 150 -2.74 34.03 -7.14
CA ASP A 150 -3.07 34.67 -5.87
C ASP A 150 -4.41 34.12 -5.28
N LYS A 151 -4.77 34.60 -4.10
CA LYS A 151 -6.02 34.22 -3.40
C LYS A 151 -7.32 34.53 -4.19
N ASN A 152 -7.23 35.31 -5.28
CA ASN A 152 -8.36 35.65 -6.15
C ASN A 152 -8.31 34.88 -7.47
N GLY A 153 -7.35 33.96 -7.64
CA GLY A 153 -7.17 33.16 -8.86
C GLY A 153 -6.44 33.89 -9.99
N GLN A 154 -5.77 35.01 -9.71
CA GLN A 154 -4.98 35.71 -10.71
C GLN A 154 -3.53 35.21 -10.72
N PRO A 155 -2.91 35.02 -11.92
CA PRO A 155 -1.53 34.59 -12.02
C PRO A 155 -0.60 35.57 -11.25
N LEU A 156 0.29 35.01 -10.42
CA LEU A 156 1.36 35.78 -9.79
C LEU A 156 2.38 36.20 -10.86
N SER A 157 2.81 37.43 -10.84
CA SER A 157 3.91 37.89 -11.66
C SER A 157 5.25 37.45 -11.08
N ALA A 158 6.27 37.27 -11.93
CA ALA A 158 7.61 36.84 -11.51
C ALA A 158 8.32 37.85 -10.59
N ASP A 159 7.71 39.00 -10.34
CA ASP A 159 8.27 40.12 -9.55
C ASP A 159 7.53 40.29 -8.20
N ASP A 160 6.54 39.42 -7.86
CA ASP A 160 5.84 39.35 -6.59
C ASP A 160 6.42 38.23 -5.71
#